data_9835f1edd587f440ac4bc680b7159752
#
_entry.id   9835f1edd587f440ac4bc680b7159752
#
_cell.length_a   1.000
_cell.length_b   1.000
_cell.length_c   1.000
_cell.angle_alpha   90.00
_cell.angle_beta   90.00
_cell.angle_gamma   90.00
#
_symmetry.space_group_name_H-M   'P 1'
#
loop_
_entity.id
_entity.type
_entity.pdbx_description
1 polymer ?
#
loop_
_entity_poly.entity_id
_entity_poly.type
_entity_poly.pdbx_seq_one_letter_code
_entity_poly.pdbx_strand_id
1 'polypeptide(L)'
;VHQETIMSVIIQVDRAQIGKKTIAEWLRRRDADLATRALAAKADVRLLDLTAPLPDTDRIEILTFDDEAGREVYRHSASHVMADAVKRLFPDAKLAIGPAIEEGFYYDFDLSHNFVPEDLERIEAEMRRIIAEDLSFQREEIERDVAVEFFKQRGEDYKVELLGDIADDRVSLYRDGEFVDLCRGPHLPSAGRIGAFKLLSVAGAYWRGDEHRPMLQRIYGTSFPTQEQLDEFLRLREQAALRDHRRLGKELDL
;
A
#
# COMPACT_ATOMS: atom_id res chain seq x y z
N VAL A 1 14.68 -5.05 26.02
CA VAL A 1 14.17 -3.71 25.66
C VAL A 1 12.65 -3.86 25.66
N HIS A 2 11.97 -3.24 26.65
CA HIS A 2 10.51 -3.23 26.69
C HIS A 2 9.99 -2.46 25.48
N GLN A 3 9.35 -3.14 24.55
CA GLN A 3 8.45 -2.48 23.61
C GLN A 3 7.26 -1.97 24.43
N GLU A 4 7.24 -0.68 24.71
CA GLU A 4 6.00 -0.01 25.11
C GLU A 4 5.04 -0.22 23.93
N THR A 5 4.02 -1.02 24.18
CA THR A 5 2.89 -1.15 23.24
C THR A 5 2.22 0.21 23.23
N ILE A 6 2.54 1.02 22.21
CA ILE A 6 1.85 2.29 21.97
C ILE A 6 0.41 1.89 21.65
N MET A 7 -0.50 2.17 22.56
CA MET A 7 -1.93 1.87 22.35
C MET A 7 -2.49 2.87 21.35
N SER A 8 -3.13 2.37 20.31
CA SER A 8 -3.86 3.17 19.34
C SER A 8 -4.80 4.17 20.02
N VAL A 9 -4.98 5.34 19.42
CA VAL A 9 -5.77 6.42 20.02
C VAL A 9 -7.25 6.16 19.77
N ILE A 10 -7.98 5.78 20.82
CA ILE A 10 -9.44 5.55 20.77
C ILE A 10 -10.14 6.85 21.15
N ILE A 11 -11.03 7.34 20.29
CA ILE A 11 -11.80 8.58 20.50
C ILE A 11 -13.30 8.28 20.49
N GLN A 12 -14.03 8.90 21.44
CA GLN A 12 -15.49 8.85 21.46
C GLN A 12 -16.07 9.74 20.37
N VAL A 13 -17.05 9.21 19.65
CA VAL A 13 -17.77 9.92 18.57
C VAL A 13 -19.06 10.53 19.12
N ASP A 14 -19.27 11.80 18.82
CA ASP A 14 -20.56 12.46 19.09
C ASP A 14 -21.54 12.07 17.98
N ARG A 15 -22.63 11.40 18.35
CA ARG A 15 -23.69 10.94 17.43
C ARG A 15 -24.27 12.06 16.57
N ALA A 16 -24.28 13.32 17.04
CA ALA A 16 -24.74 14.46 16.27
C ALA A 16 -23.87 14.78 15.03
N GLN A 17 -22.67 14.21 14.95
CA GLN A 17 -21.70 14.45 13.88
C GLN A 17 -21.62 13.31 12.85
N ILE A 18 -22.27 12.16 13.13
CA ILE A 18 -22.29 10.98 12.27
C ILE A 18 -22.77 11.34 10.85
N GLY A 19 -22.03 10.87 9.85
CA GLY A 19 -22.35 11.03 8.43
C GLY A 19 -22.28 12.46 7.86
N LYS A 20 -22.04 13.48 8.71
CA LYS A 20 -22.00 14.89 8.27
C LYS A 20 -20.64 15.38 7.80
N LYS A 21 -19.60 14.66 8.13
CA LYS A 21 -18.19 14.99 7.84
C LYS A 21 -17.42 13.71 7.57
N THR A 22 -16.30 13.85 6.90
CA THR A 22 -15.31 12.77 6.82
C THR A 22 -14.60 12.58 8.17
N ILE A 23 -14.01 11.40 8.38
CA ILE A 23 -13.22 11.13 9.57
C ILE A 23 -12.08 12.15 9.69
N ALA A 24 -11.39 12.48 8.57
CA ALA A 24 -10.31 13.47 8.54
C ALA A 24 -10.78 14.87 8.96
N GLU A 25 -11.95 15.34 8.46
CA GLU A 25 -12.50 16.66 8.82
C GLU A 25 -12.91 16.72 10.30
N TRP A 26 -13.47 15.64 10.80
CA TRP A 26 -13.87 15.52 12.19
C TRP A 26 -12.65 15.52 13.11
N LEU A 27 -11.62 14.69 12.76
CA LEU A 27 -10.40 14.57 13.55
C LEU A 27 -9.61 15.88 13.60
N ARG A 28 -9.46 16.58 12.47
CA ARG A 28 -8.73 17.86 12.38
C ARG A 28 -9.31 18.93 13.32
N ARG A 29 -10.62 18.92 13.57
CA ARG A 29 -11.27 19.87 14.49
C ARG A 29 -11.10 19.48 15.96
N ARG A 30 -10.85 18.21 16.23
CA ARG A 30 -10.79 17.67 17.58
C ARG A 30 -9.36 17.57 18.10
N ASP A 31 -8.47 17.13 17.24
CA ASP A 31 -7.03 16.94 17.53
C ASP A 31 -6.25 17.13 16.22
N ALA A 32 -5.74 18.33 16.02
CA ALA A 32 -5.01 18.69 14.81
C ALA A 32 -3.65 17.93 14.70
N ASP A 33 -2.98 17.67 15.82
CA ASP A 33 -1.70 16.98 15.85
C ASP A 33 -1.88 15.50 15.48
N LEU A 34 -2.90 14.85 16.05
CA LEU A 34 -3.24 13.48 15.68
C LEU A 34 -3.66 13.41 14.20
N ALA A 35 -4.44 14.39 13.71
CA ALA A 35 -4.87 14.42 12.31
C ALA A 35 -3.71 14.48 11.31
N THR A 36 -2.57 15.07 11.68
CA THR A 36 -1.37 15.09 10.82
C THR A 36 -0.68 13.72 10.74
N ARG A 37 -0.79 12.90 11.77
CA ARG A 37 -0.16 11.57 11.87
C ARG A 37 -1.11 10.43 11.52
N ALA A 38 -2.42 10.69 11.50
CA ALA A 38 -3.44 9.70 11.20
C ALA A 38 -3.30 9.18 9.76
N LEU A 39 -3.38 7.87 9.58
CA LEU A 39 -3.25 7.18 8.28
C LEU A 39 -4.58 6.56 7.85
N ALA A 40 -5.30 5.96 8.78
CA ALA A 40 -6.60 5.34 8.61
C ALA A 40 -7.35 5.35 9.94
N ALA A 41 -8.56 4.81 9.94
CA ALA A 41 -9.33 4.60 11.15
C ALA A 41 -9.89 3.19 11.22
N LYS A 42 -10.25 2.75 12.43
CA LYS A 42 -10.92 1.48 12.65
C LYS A 42 -12.17 1.71 13.50
N ALA A 43 -13.30 1.24 12.99
CA ALA A 43 -14.57 1.20 13.69
C ALA A 43 -15.00 -0.26 13.84
N ASP A 44 -15.08 -0.74 15.07
CA ASP A 44 -15.24 -2.15 15.39
C ASP A 44 -14.16 -3.02 14.72
N VAL A 45 -14.55 -3.86 13.75
CA VAL A 45 -13.62 -4.72 12.98
C VAL A 45 -13.27 -4.16 11.61
N ARG A 46 -13.86 -3.01 11.21
CA ARG A 46 -13.68 -2.44 9.86
C ARG A 46 -12.61 -1.38 9.84
N LEU A 47 -11.67 -1.52 8.93
CA LEU A 47 -10.72 -0.48 8.57
C LEU A 47 -11.38 0.50 7.59
N LEU A 48 -11.14 1.79 7.76
CA LEU A 48 -11.78 2.87 7.02
C LEU A 48 -10.74 3.89 6.57
N ASP A 49 -10.94 4.39 5.34
CA ASP A 49 -10.23 5.58 4.88
C ASP A 49 -10.56 6.78 5.74
N LEU A 50 -9.61 7.67 5.95
CA LEU A 50 -9.90 8.95 6.64
C LEU A 50 -10.83 9.86 5.82
N THR A 51 -10.93 9.62 4.51
CA THR A 51 -11.86 10.31 3.60
C THR A 51 -13.29 9.78 3.68
N ALA A 52 -13.50 8.62 4.31
CA ALA A 52 -14.83 8.06 4.51
C ALA A 52 -15.67 8.94 5.46
N PRO A 53 -17.01 8.92 5.30
CA PRO A 53 -17.92 9.53 6.26
C PRO A 53 -17.72 8.98 7.67
N LEU A 54 -17.85 9.83 8.68
CA LEU A 54 -17.78 9.41 10.08
C LEU A 54 -18.84 8.33 10.34
N PRO A 55 -18.45 7.10 10.75
CA PRO A 55 -19.37 5.99 10.90
C PRO A 55 -20.30 6.14 12.11
N ASP A 56 -21.44 5.42 12.08
CA ASP A 56 -22.35 5.31 13.23
C ASP A 56 -21.75 4.34 14.26
N THR A 57 -20.92 4.88 15.14
CA THR A 57 -20.26 4.17 16.22
C THR A 57 -20.06 5.10 17.41
N ASP A 58 -19.98 4.54 18.62
CA ASP A 58 -19.66 5.31 19.82
C ASP A 58 -18.15 5.57 19.96
N ARG A 59 -17.31 4.78 19.29
CA ARG A 59 -15.85 4.87 19.37
C ARG A 59 -15.19 4.60 18.03
N ILE A 60 -14.13 5.34 17.74
CA ILE A 60 -13.28 5.16 16.59
C ILE A 60 -11.81 5.10 17.04
N GLU A 61 -11.08 4.18 16.54
CA GLU A 61 -9.65 4.02 16.73
C GLU A 61 -8.93 4.69 15.57
N ILE A 62 -8.03 5.62 15.85
CA ILE A 62 -7.22 6.31 14.84
C ILE A 62 -5.88 5.59 14.72
N LEU A 63 -5.56 5.16 13.52
CA LEU A 63 -4.35 4.40 13.21
C LEU A 63 -3.26 5.33 12.70
N THR A 64 -2.08 5.18 13.25
CA THR A 64 -0.85 5.90 12.89
C THR A 64 0.21 4.91 12.41
N PHE A 65 1.41 5.37 12.07
CA PHE A 65 2.52 4.48 11.68
C PHE A 65 3.03 3.62 12.86
N ASP A 66 2.73 4.02 14.09
CA ASP A 66 3.10 3.26 15.29
C ASP A 66 2.26 1.98 15.43
N ASP A 67 1.08 1.93 14.82
CA ASP A 67 0.17 0.79 14.80
C ASP A 67 0.52 -0.17 13.66
N GLU A 68 0.39 -1.48 13.88
CA GLU A 68 0.62 -2.49 12.84
C GLU A 68 -0.32 -2.28 11.64
N ALA A 69 -1.63 -2.14 11.89
CA ALA A 69 -2.60 -1.89 10.84
C ALA A 69 -2.36 -0.54 10.12
N GLY A 70 -1.85 0.48 10.83
CA GLY A 70 -1.45 1.75 10.23
C GLY A 70 -0.25 1.59 9.29
N ARG A 71 0.76 0.79 9.67
CA ARG A 71 1.90 0.46 8.80
C ARG A 71 1.47 -0.33 7.56
N GLU A 72 0.52 -1.26 7.70
CA GLU A 72 -0.03 -1.99 6.56
C GLU A 72 -0.68 -1.05 5.55
N VAL A 73 -1.56 -0.13 6.01
CA VAL A 73 -2.21 0.88 5.14
C VAL A 73 -1.16 1.77 4.45
N TYR A 74 -0.14 2.20 5.19
CA TYR A 74 0.93 3.04 4.66
C TYR A 74 1.70 2.34 3.54
N ARG A 75 2.16 1.12 3.79
CA ARG A 75 2.93 0.31 2.85
C ARG A 75 2.11 -0.13 1.65
N HIS A 76 0.84 -0.47 1.88
CA HIS A 76 -0.08 -0.80 0.81
C HIS A 76 -0.33 0.41 -0.12
N SER A 77 -0.46 1.62 0.42
CA SER A 77 -0.56 2.83 -0.40
C SER A 77 0.72 3.10 -1.20
N ALA A 78 1.90 2.84 -0.61
CA ALA A 78 3.17 2.94 -1.33
C ALA A 78 3.29 1.91 -2.45
N SER A 79 2.72 0.69 -2.30
CA SER A 79 2.68 -0.30 -3.37
C SER A 79 1.83 0.15 -4.57
N HIS A 80 0.72 0.88 -4.34
CA HIS A 80 -0.09 1.47 -5.40
C HIS A 80 0.64 2.61 -6.12
N VAL A 81 1.37 3.47 -5.40
CA VAL A 81 2.23 4.50 -6.03
C VAL A 81 3.32 3.85 -6.90
N MET A 82 3.90 2.72 -6.46
CA MET A 82 4.83 1.96 -7.30
C MET A 82 4.14 1.39 -8.54
N ALA A 83 2.93 0.84 -8.40
CA ALA A 83 2.18 0.29 -9.53
C ALA A 83 1.81 1.37 -10.56
N ASP A 84 1.40 2.57 -10.12
CA ASP A 84 1.17 3.72 -10.99
C ASP A 84 2.47 4.13 -11.72
N ALA A 85 3.59 4.23 -11.00
CA ALA A 85 4.89 4.55 -11.59
C ALA A 85 5.31 3.53 -12.66
N VAL A 86 5.10 2.24 -12.40
CA VAL A 86 5.38 1.19 -13.40
C VAL A 86 4.46 1.33 -14.61
N LYS A 87 3.17 1.55 -14.43
CA LYS A 87 2.21 1.76 -15.55
C LYS A 87 2.55 2.99 -16.40
N ARG A 88 3.01 4.08 -15.77
CA ARG A 88 3.45 5.29 -16.50
C ARG A 88 4.71 5.04 -17.36
N LEU A 89 5.66 4.26 -16.85
CA LEU A 89 6.92 3.93 -17.53
C LEU A 89 6.81 2.75 -18.51
N PHE A 90 5.94 1.80 -18.19
CA PHE A 90 5.72 0.56 -18.92
C PHE A 90 4.22 0.34 -19.12
N PRO A 91 3.56 1.03 -20.05
CA PRO A 91 2.11 1.00 -20.24
C PRO A 91 1.53 -0.40 -20.48
N ASP A 92 2.33 -1.30 -21.09
CA ASP A 92 1.93 -2.68 -21.39
C ASP A 92 2.03 -3.63 -20.18
N ALA A 93 2.62 -3.18 -19.06
CA ALA A 93 2.69 -3.98 -17.83
C ALA A 93 1.29 -4.29 -17.31
N LYS A 94 0.98 -5.58 -17.09
CA LYS A 94 -0.26 -6.01 -16.46
C LYS A 94 -0.07 -6.09 -14.94
N LEU A 95 -1.05 -5.60 -14.23
CA LEU A 95 -1.04 -5.53 -12.76
C LEU A 95 -1.64 -6.80 -12.16
N ALA A 96 -0.92 -7.46 -11.25
CA ALA A 96 -1.45 -8.59 -10.51
C ALA A 96 -1.87 -8.19 -9.09
N ILE A 97 -1.02 -8.37 -8.08
CA ILE A 97 -1.31 -8.05 -6.68
C ILE A 97 -0.16 -7.29 -6.02
N GLY A 98 -0.50 -6.42 -5.05
CA GLY A 98 0.47 -5.59 -4.35
C GLY A 98 0.17 -5.42 -2.85
N PRO A 99 0.30 -6.48 -2.02
CA PRO A 99 0.06 -6.38 -0.59
C PRO A 99 1.20 -5.70 0.16
N ALA A 100 0.88 -5.17 1.33
CA ALA A 100 1.87 -4.89 2.36
C ALA A 100 2.41 -6.21 2.96
N ILE A 101 3.65 -6.17 3.42
CA ILE A 101 4.32 -7.21 4.18
C ILE A 101 4.97 -6.61 5.43
N GLU A 102 5.48 -7.45 6.34
CA GLU A 102 5.98 -7.03 7.66
C GLU A 102 7.00 -5.88 7.60
N GLU A 103 7.95 -5.90 6.65
CA GLU A 103 8.99 -4.87 6.54
C GLU A 103 8.87 -3.98 5.29
N GLY A 104 7.74 -4.06 4.55
CA GLY A 104 7.60 -3.29 3.32
C GLY A 104 6.35 -3.65 2.53
N PHE A 105 6.52 -3.74 1.24
CA PHE A 105 5.47 -4.10 0.29
C PHE A 105 6.09 -4.77 -0.93
N TYR A 106 5.25 -5.38 -1.76
CA TYR A 106 5.64 -5.76 -3.11
C TYR A 106 4.49 -5.51 -4.08
N TYR A 107 4.78 -5.60 -5.36
CA TYR A 107 3.78 -5.68 -6.41
C TYR A 107 4.26 -6.61 -7.53
N ASP A 108 3.34 -7.42 -8.05
CA ASP A 108 3.59 -8.38 -9.12
C ASP A 108 3.14 -7.81 -10.46
N PHE A 109 4.03 -7.87 -11.44
CA PHE A 109 3.83 -7.36 -12.78
C PHE A 109 4.07 -8.44 -13.83
N ASP A 110 3.23 -8.48 -14.87
CA ASP A 110 3.46 -9.26 -16.06
C ASP A 110 3.77 -8.32 -17.24
N LEU A 111 4.97 -8.45 -17.76
CA LEU A 111 5.43 -7.69 -18.92
C LEU A 111 6.57 -8.43 -19.62
N SER A 112 6.78 -8.15 -20.92
CA SER A 112 7.82 -8.78 -21.72
C SER A 112 9.23 -8.27 -21.41
N HIS A 113 9.34 -7.02 -20.89
CA HIS A 113 10.60 -6.43 -20.46
C HIS A 113 11.01 -7.03 -19.10
N ASN A 114 12.25 -7.51 -18.96
CA ASN A 114 12.78 -7.92 -17.68
C ASN A 114 13.35 -6.71 -16.93
N PHE A 115 12.83 -6.43 -15.73
CA PHE A 115 13.35 -5.34 -14.92
C PHE A 115 14.82 -5.53 -14.59
N VAL A 116 15.57 -4.46 -14.77
CA VAL A 116 16.99 -4.35 -14.40
C VAL A 116 17.17 -3.32 -13.29
N PRO A 117 18.32 -3.28 -12.58
CA PRO A 117 18.53 -2.33 -11.48
C PRO A 117 18.26 -0.87 -11.86
N GLU A 118 18.60 -0.48 -13.09
CA GLU A 118 18.39 0.87 -13.62
C GLU A 118 16.90 1.22 -13.74
N ASP A 119 16.05 0.23 -13.97
CA ASP A 119 14.59 0.44 -13.99
C ASP A 119 14.06 0.77 -12.60
N LEU A 120 14.60 0.17 -11.54
CA LEU A 120 14.21 0.49 -10.17
C LEU A 120 14.49 1.97 -9.86
N GLU A 121 15.62 2.50 -10.29
CA GLU A 121 15.96 3.92 -10.12
C GLU A 121 14.97 4.84 -10.88
N ARG A 122 14.60 4.46 -12.10
CA ARG A 122 13.60 5.18 -12.91
C ARG A 122 12.20 5.12 -12.28
N ILE A 123 11.80 3.95 -11.77
CA ILE A 123 10.52 3.77 -11.07
C ILE A 123 10.51 4.61 -9.78
N GLU A 124 11.58 4.61 -8.98
CA GLU A 124 11.70 5.48 -7.81
C GLU A 124 11.60 6.97 -8.18
N ALA A 125 12.20 7.39 -9.27
CA ALA A 125 12.12 8.78 -9.73
C ALA A 125 10.67 9.15 -10.11
N GLU A 126 9.94 8.23 -10.76
CA GLU A 126 8.52 8.44 -11.10
C GLU A 126 7.62 8.40 -9.86
N MET A 127 7.86 7.48 -8.91
CA MET A 127 7.17 7.46 -7.62
C MET A 127 7.30 8.82 -6.89
N ARG A 128 8.51 9.42 -6.89
CA ARG A 128 8.71 10.76 -6.29
C ARG A 128 7.87 11.84 -6.97
N ARG A 129 7.67 11.74 -8.30
CA ARG A 129 6.79 12.67 -9.04
C ARG A 129 5.33 12.49 -8.64
N ILE A 130 4.85 11.24 -8.59
CA ILE A 130 3.48 10.92 -8.15
C ILE A 130 3.23 11.42 -6.72
N ILE A 131 4.18 11.20 -5.81
CA ILE A 131 4.09 11.70 -4.44
C ILE A 131 4.03 13.24 -4.41
N ALA A 132 4.81 13.92 -5.27
CA ALA A 132 4.79 15.37 -5.37
C ALA A 132 3.51 15.93 -6.02
N GLU A 133 2.82 15.17 -6.84
CA GLU A 133 1.50 15.51 -7.37
C GLU A 133 0.43 15.52 -6.27
N ASP A 134 0.64 14.77 -5.20
CA ASP A 134 -0.19 14.65 -4.00
C ASP A 134 -1.68 14.41 -4.30
N LEU A 135 -1.96 13.55 -5.27
CA LEU A 135 -3.32 13.20 -5.64
C LEU A 135 -3.96 12.33 -4.55
N SER A 136 -5.28 12.54 -4.37
CA SER A 136 -6.04 11.80 -3.35
C SER A 136 -6.36 10.38 -3.82
N PHE A 137 -6.22 9.39 -2.93
CA PHE A 137 -6.78 8.06 -3.13
C PHE A 137 -8.31 8.11 -2.99
N GLN A 138 -9.01 7.85 -4.07
CA GLN A 138 -10.47 7.91 -4.13
C GLN A 138 -11.04 6.50 -4.22
N ARG A 139 -11.82 6.10 -3.22
CA ARG A 139 -12.52 4.83 -3.19
C ARG A 139 -13.84 4.95 -3.93
N GLU A 140 -14.08 4.02 -4.85
CA GLU A 140 -15.32 3.89 -5.60
C GLU A 140 -15.86 2.46 -5.44
N GLU A 141 -17.15 2.32 -5.16
CA GLU A 141 -17.84 1.02 -5.18
C GLU A 141 -18.68 0.89 -6.44
N ILE A 142 -18.42 -0.16 -7.20
CA ILE A 142 -19.14 -0.45 -8.44
C ILE A 142 -19.65 -1.90 -8.45
N GLU A 143 -20.59 -2.18 -9.33
CA GLU A 143 -21.03 -3.57 -9.60
C GLU A 143 -19.84 -4.39 -10.12
N ARG A 144 -19.70 -5.63 -9.65
CA ARG A 144 -18.59 -6.52 -10.04
C ARG A 144 -18.50 -6.71 -11.56
N ASP A 145 -19.66 -6.89 -12.24
CA ASP A 145 -19.67 -7.10 -13.69
C ASP A 145 -19.20 -5.85 -14.45
N VAL A 146 -19.48 -4.65 -13.93
CA VAL A 146 -18.94 -3.39 -14.47
C VAL A 146 -17.43 -3.33 -14.28
N ALA A 147 -16.91 -3.76 -13.12
CA ALA A 147 -15.47 -3.85 -12.88
C ALA A 147 -14.79 -4.85 -13.84
N VAL A 148 -15.40 -6.00 -14.06
CA VAL A 148 -14.90 -7.02 -15.01
C VAL A 148 -14.75 -6.41 -16.42
N GLU A 149 -15.77 -5.72 -16.90
CA GLU A 149 -15.72 -5.10 -18.23
C GLU A 149 -14.68 -3.97 -18.30
N PHE A 150 -14.58 -3.16 -17.24
CA PHE A 150 -13.59 -2.10 -17.11
C PHE A 150 -12.14 -2.62 -17.21
N PHE A 151 -11.81 -3.71 -16.50
CA PHE A 151 -10.46 -4.28 -16.52
C PHE A 151 -10.19 -5.08 -17.80
N LYS A 152 -11.20 -5.75 -18.40
CA LYS A 152 -11.07 -6.38 -19.74
C LYS A 152 -10.67 -5.37 -20.81
N GLN A 153 -11.33 -4.21 -20.85
CA GLN A 153 -11.03 -3.17 -21.83
C GLN A 153 -9.62 -2.59 -21.68
N ARG A 154 -9.01 -2.73 -20.50
CA ARG A 154 -7.63 -2.31 -20.19
C ARG A 154 -6.60 -3.41 -20.34
N GLY A 155 -7.01 -4.64 -20.66
CA GLY A 155 -6.13 -5.80 -20.77
C GLY A 155 -5.55 -6.27 -19.43
N GLU A 156 -6.17 -5.91 -18.31
CA GLU A 156 -5.75 -6.29 -16.96
C GLU A 156 -6.31 -7.68 -16.59
N ASP A 157 -5.82 -8.71 -17.26
CA ASP A 157 -6.33 -10.08 -17.18
C ASP A 157 -6.30 -10.64 -15.75
N TYR A 158 -5.26 -10.31 -14.96
CA TYR A 158 -5.14 -10.76 -13.58
C TYR A 158 -6.22 -10.16 -12.68
N LYS A 159 -6.61 -8.89 -12.91
CA LYS A 159 -7.72 -8.25 -12.20
C LYS A 159 -9.06 -8.88 -12.57
N VAL A 160 -9.24 -9.25 -13.83
CA VAL A 160 -10.43 -9.98 -14.29
C VAL A 160 -10.53 -11.34 -13.61
N GLU A 161 -9.40 -12.08 -13.51
CA GLU A 161 -9.36 -13.36 -12.81
C GLU A 161 -9.67 -13.22 -11.32
N LEU A 162 -9.09 -12.22 -10.64
CA LEU A 162 -9.37 -11.94 -9.23
C LEU A 162 -10.84 -11.62 -8.99
N LEU A 163 -11.46 -10.84 -9.88
CA LEU A 163 -12.90 -10.54 -9.81
C LEU A 163 -13.77 -11.79 -9.93
N GLY A 164 -13.32 -12.80 -10.67
CA GLY A 164 -14.00 -14.10 -10.78
C GLY A 164 -14.09 -14.87 -9.46
N ASP A 165 -13.16 -14.64 -8.53
CA ASP A 165 -13.13 -15.29 -7.21
C ASP A 165 -13.93 -14.53 -6.14
N ILE A 166 -14.37 -13.30 -6.43
CA ILE A 166 -15.14 -12.48 -5.50
C ILE A 166 -16.62 -12.85 -5.62
N ALA A 167 -17.20 -13.31 -4.52
CA ALA A 167 -18.61 -13.68 -4.46
C ALA A 167 -19.56 -12.48 -4.34
N ASP A 168 -19.05 -11.33 -3.83
CA ASP A 168 -19.84 -10.14 -3.63
C ASP A 168 -20.26 -9.52 -4.97
N ASP A 169 -21.48 -8.99 -5.04
CA ASP A 169 -22.00 -8.32 -6.24
C ASP A 169 -21.35 -6.95 -6.47
N ARG A 170 -20.76 -6.35 -5.43
CA ARG A 170 -20.08 -5.06 -5.48
C ARG A 170 -18.63 -5.20 -5.07
N VAL A 171 -17.76 -4.44 -5.72
CA VAL A 171 -16.32 -4.38 -5.44
C VAL A 171 -15.87 -2.94 -5.31
N SER A 172 -14.75 -2.73 -4.62
CA SER A 172 -14.13 -1.41 -4.53
C SER A 172 -12.94 -1.29 -5.46
N LEU A 173 -12.86 -0.14 -6.10
CA LEU A 173 -11.72 0.34 -6.84
C LEU A 173 -11.11 1.53 -6.09
N TYR A 174 -9.81 1.70 -6.24
CA TYR A 174 -9.12 2.92 -5.82
C TYR A 174 -8.52 3.62 -7.02
N ARG A 175 -8.74 4.91 -7.07
CA ARG A 175 -8.24 5.80 -8.11
C ARG A 175 -7.26 6.80 -7.52
N ASP A 176 -6.15 6.99 -8.24
CA ASP A 176 -5.16 8.04 -8.00
C ASP A 176 -4.86 8.70 -9.35
N GLY A 177 -5.52 9.82 -9.64
CA GLY A 177 -5.51 10.43 -10.98
C GLY A 177 -6.06 9.48 -12.05
N GLU A 178 -5.24 9.17 -13.06
CA GLU A 178 -5.59 8.23 -14.14
C GLU A 178 -5.39 6.76 -13.74
N PHE A 179 -4.59 6.49 -12.71
CA PHE A 179 -4.36 5.15 -12.21
C PHE A 179 -5.59 4.63 -11.48
N VAL A 180 -5.96 3.37 -11.76
CA VAL A 180 -7.11 2.70 -11.11
C VAL A 180 -6.72 1.27 -10.81
N ASP A 181 -6.95 0.82 -9.58
CA ASP A 181 -6.71 -0.55 -9.19
C ASP A 181 -7.90 -1.18 -8.46
N LEU A 182 -8.04 -2.51 -8.61
CA LEU A 182 -8.97 -3.33 -7.83
C LEU A 182 -8.39 -3.50 -6.42
N CYS A 183 -9.02 -2.90 -5.42
CA CYS A 183 -8.51 -2.91 -4.07
C CYS A 183 -9.62 -2.77 -3.03
N ARG A 184 -9.47 -3.46 -1.89
CA ARG A 184 -10.37 -3.33 -0.74
C ARG A 184 -10.07 -2.12 0.12
N GLY A 185 -8.84 -1.63 0.09
CA GLY A 185 -8.35 -0.56 0.95
C GLY A 185 -8.20 -1.00 2.42
N PRO A 186 -8.13 -0.04 3.35
CA PRO A 186 -8.07 1.38 3.09
C PRO A 186 -6.73 1.87 2.56
N HIS A 187 -6.70 3.10 2.08
CA HIS A 187 -5.49 3.81 1.67
C HIS A 187 -5.26 5.09 2.48
N LEU A 188 -4.08 5.66 2.33
CA LEU A 188 -3.77 7.01 2.80
C LEU A 188 -4.71 8.03 2.14
N PRO A 189 -4.93 9.20 2.75
CA PRO A 189 -5.73 10.26 2.13
C PRO A 189 -5.21 10.72 0.78
N SER A 190 -3.90 10.74 0.59
CA SER A 190 -3.24 11.14 -0.66
C SER A 190 -1.83 10.54 -0.78
N ALA A 191 -1.28 10.52 -1.99
CA ALA A 191 0.07 10.02 -2.27
C ALA A 191 1.15 10.83 -1.55
N GLY A 192 0.97 12.15 -1.40
CA GLY A 192 1.90 13.05 -0.70
C GLY A 192 2.10 12.74 0.79
N ARG A 193 1.29 11.84 1.36
CA ARG A 193 1.48 11.35 2.74
C ARG A 193 2.64 10.35 2.87
N ILE A 194 3.18 9.84 1.76
CA ILE A 194 4.33 8.94 1.76
C ILE A 194 5.60 9.79 1.88
N GLY A 195 6.34 9.62 2.98
CA GLY A 195 7.55 10.40 3.28
C GLY A 195 8.78 9.86 2.56
N ALA A 196 9.25 8.67 2.95
CA ALA A 196 10.45 8.05 2.40
C ALA A 196 10.18 6.61 1.94
N PHE A 197 10.82 6.19 0.87
CA PHE A 197 10.70 4.83 0.34
C PHE A 197 11.97 4.40 -0.38
N LYS A 198 12.13 3.08 -0.55
CA LYS A 198 13.19 2.47 -1.34
C LYS A 198 12.68 1.20 -2.01
N LEU A 199 12.99 1.04 -3.30
CA LEU A 199 12.83 -0.24 -3.99
C LEU A 199 14.07 -1.10 -3.71
N LEU A 200 13.84 -2.36 -3.33
CA LEU A 200 14.88 -3.19 -2.75
C LEU A 200 15.42 -4.24 -3.73
N SER A 201 14.54 -4.89 -4.47
CA SER A 201 14.92 -5.98 -5.36
C SER A 201 13.78 -6.36 -6.31
N VAL A 202 14.16 -7.11 -7.35
CA VAL A 202 13.23 -7.82 -8.25
C VAL A 202 13.43 -9.32 -8.07
N ALA A 203 12.33 -10.08 -8.08
CA ALA A 203 12.34 -11.53 -8.05
C ALA A 203 11.27 -12.10 -8.97
N GLY A 204 11.44 -13.33 -9.45
CA GLY A 204 10.38 -14.08 -10.10
C GLY A 204 9.38 -14.60 -9.07
N ALA A 205 8.09 -14.56 -9.40
CA ALA A 205 7.03 -15.11 -8.58
C ALA A 205 5.96 -15.74 -9.48
N TYR A 206 5.68 -17.03 -9.31
CA TYR A 206 4.60 -17.66 -10.04
C TYR A 206 3.24 -17.11 -9.60
N TRP A 207 2.39 -16.81 -10.57
CA TRP A 207 1.03 -16.35 -10.27
C TRP A 207 0.31 -17.35 -9.35
N ARG A 208 -0.18 -16.86 -8.22
CA ARG A 208 -0.82 -17.66 -7.15
C ARG A 208 0.07 -18.78 -6.57
N GLY A 209 1.39 -18.68 -6.73
CA GLY A 209 2.32 -19.68 -6.23
C GLY A 209 2.32 -21.01 -7.00
N ASP A 210 1.66 -21.08 -8.16
CA ASP A 210 1.56 -22.26 -9.00
C ASP A 210 2.61 -22.22 -10.13
N GLU A 211 3.56 -23.15 -10.12
CA GLU A 211 4.64 -23.26 -11.11
C GLU A 211 4.16 -23.49 -12.55
N HIS A 212 2.92 -23.93 -12.74
CA HIS A 212 2.29 -24.09 -14.06
C HIS A 212 1.64 -22.80 -14.59
N ARG A 213 1.64 -21.74 -13.79
CA ARG A 213 1.11 -20.42 -14.13
C ARG A 213 2.24 -19.48 -14.59
N PRO A 214 1.90 -18.34 -15.23
CA PRO A 214 2.91 -17.36 -15.63
C PRO A 214 3.83 -16.94 -14.49
N MET A 215 5.12 -16.83 -14.78
CA MET A 215 6.09 -16.23 -13.87
C MET A 215 6.03 -14.72 -14.03
N LEU A 216 5.64 -14.04 -12.96
CA LEU A 216 5.55 -12.60 -12.86
C LEU A 216 6.86 -12.03 -12.30
N GLN A 217 7.06 -10.75 -12.50
CA GLN A 217 8.17 -10.02 -11.90
C GLN A 217 7.66 -9.26 -10.68
N ARG A 218 8.20 -9.62 -9.52
CA ARG A 218 7.86 -9.03 -8.22
C ARG A 218 8.89 -7.98 -7.84
N ILE A 219 8.46 -6.73 -7.71
CA ILE A 219 9.29 -5.67 -7.16
C ILE A 219 9.00 -5.54 -5.67
N TYR A 220 10.04 -5.66 -4.84
CA TYR A 220 9.97 -5.41 -3.40
C TYR A 220 10.37 -3.97 -3.10
N GLY A 221 9.66 -3.36 -2.17
CA GLY A 221 9.96 -2.03 -1.66
C GLY A 221 9.68 -1.91 -0.17
N THR A 222 10.13 -0.81 0.41
CA THR A 222 9.79 -0.41 1.78
C THR A 222 9.50 1.07 1.85
N SER A 223 8.75 1.50 2.87
CA SER A 223 8.39 2.91 3.04
C SER A 223 8.22 3.27 4.51
N PHE A 224 8.59 4.51 4.84
CA PHE A 224 8.58 5.08 6.18
C PHE A 224 8.10 6.53 6.17
N PRO A 225 7.56 7.05 7.30
CA PRO A 225 7.20 8.46 7.42
C PRO A 225 8.35 9.43 7.22
N THR A 226 9.58 9.07 7.62
CA THR A 226 10.75 9.94 7.53
C THR A 226 11.95 9.25 6.88
N GLN A 227 12.86 10.07 6.33
CA GLN A 227 14.10 9.57 5.73
C GLN A 227 15.01 8.90 6.78
N GLU A 228 15.05 9.44 8.00
CA GLU A 228 15.86 8.88 9.08
C GLU A 228 15.43 7.45 9.45
N GLN A 229 14.12 7.19 9.46
CA GLN A 229 13.59 5.82 9.72
C GLN A 229 13.95 4.87 8.58
N LEU A 230 13.88 5.33 7.33
CA LEU A 230 14.29 4.54 6.18
C LEU A 230 15.80 4.24 6.23
N ASP A 231 16.64 5.22 6.48
CA ASP A 231 18.09 5.07 6.55
C ASP A 231 18.51 4.09 7.65
N GLU A 232 17.87 4.17 8.82
CA GLU A 232 18.11 3.24 9.93
C GLU A 232 17.70 1.80 9.55
N PHE A 233 16.54 1.63 8.90
CA PHE A 233 16.10 0.32 8.40
C PHE A 233 17.12 -0.27 7.42
N LEU A 234 17.56 0.51 6.43
CA LEU A 234 18.53 0.05 5.42
C LEU A 234 19.87 -0.30 6.05
N ARG A 235 20.35 0.49 7.02
CA ARG A 235 21.56 0.22 7.78
C ARG A 235 21.47 -1.10 8.57
N LEU A 236 20.35 -1.35 9.24
CA LEU A 236 20.14 -2.60 9.99
C LEU A 236 20.07 -3.82 9.07
N ARG A 237 19.41 -3.68 7.93
CA ARG A 237 19.31 -4.72 6.90
C ARG A 237 20.69 -5.09 6.33
N GLU A 238 21.52 -4.10 6.01
CA GLU A 238 22.88 -4.32 5.54
C GLU A 238 23.73 -5.04 6.60
N GLN A 239 23.65 -4.61 7.86
CA GLN A 239 24.38 -5.28 8.95
C GLN A 239 23.92 -6.72 9.17
N ALA A 240 22.62 -7.03 8.99
CA ALA A 240 22.11 -8.38 9.07
C ALA A 240 22.69 -9.26 7.95
N ALA A 241 22.67 -8.76 6.71
CA ALA A 241 23.26 -9.46 5.55
C ALA A 241 24.75 -9.74 5.74
N LEU A 242 25.53 -8.76 6.24
CA LEU A 242 26.96 -8.94 6.53
C LEU A 242 27.23 -10.00 7.62
N ARG A 243 26.36 -10.08 8.65
CA ARG A 243 26.46 -11.09 9.71
C ARG A 243 26.18 -12.49 9.17
N ASP A 244 25.16 -12.64 8.31
CA ASP A 244 24.80 -13.92 7.71
C ASP A 244 25.89 -14.41 6.76
N HIS A 245 26.48 -13.54 5.95
CA HIS A 245 27.63 -13.89 5.10
C HIS A 245 28.84 -14.35 5.91
N ARG A 246 29.17 -13.68 7.03
CA ARG A 246 30.28 -14.09 7.90
C ARG A 246 30.03 -15.43 8.61
N ARG A 247 28.76 -15.72 8.96
CA ARG A 247 28.38 -17.01 9.54
C ARG A 247 28.51 -18.11 8.52
N LEU A 248 27.94 -17.92 7.32
CA LEU A 248 28.03 -18.90 6.23
C LEU A 248 29.47 -19.14 5.81
N GLY A 249 30.32 -18.10 5.71
CA GLY A 249 31.75 -18.26 5.41
C GLY A 249 32.50 -19.12 6.44
N LYS A 250 32.16 -19.01 7.74
CA LYS A 250 32.73 -19.84 8.80
C LYS A 250 32.21 -21.29 8.77
N GLU A 251 30.91 -21.48 8.46
CA GLU A 251 30.29 -22.81 8.38
C GLU A 251 30.74 -23.59 7.15
N LEU A 252 31.12 -22.90 6.06
CA LEU A 252 31.56 -23.50 4.79
C LEU A 252 33.10 -23.57 4.64
N ASP A 253 33.89 -23.15 5.67
CA ASP A 253 35.33 -23.14 5.72
C ASP A 253 35.97 -22.35 4.54
N LEU A 254 35.33 -21.24 4.12
CA LEU A 254 35.73 -20.32 3.05
C LEU A 254 36.47 -19.11 3.60
#